data_63f6d303d44999c3e9d5e82f66d88931
#
_entry.id   63f6d303d44999c3e9d5e82f66d88931
#
_cell.length_a   1.000
_cell.length_b   1.000
_cell.length_c   1.000
_cell.angle_alpha   90.00
_cell.angle_beta   90.00
_cell.angle_gamma   90.00
#
_symmetry.space_group_name_H-M   'P 1'
#
loop_
_entity.id
_entity.type
_entity.pdbx_description
1 polymer ?
#
loop_
_entity_poly.entity_id
_entity_poly.type
_entity_poly.pdbx_seq_one_letter_code
_entity_poly.pdbx_strand_id
1 'polypeptide(L)'
;LITFAHGDAAKLTNPVSAEIKGTIISNPPYGERLESEPALIALHSQLGRAVKAHFPGWRLSLFSASPELLSCIQLRAEREFKAKNGPLDCVQKNYLLSETPSTINTGLAEDFANRLRKNEKKLAKWAKQQQIECYRLYDADLPEYNVAVDRYGDKVVIQEYAPPKTVNEHKARQRLFDVIS
;
A
#
# COMPACT_ATOMS: atom_id res chain seq x y z
N LEU A 1 -29.11 15.77 -3.99
CA LEU A 1 -29.17 14.61 -4.86
C LEU A 1 -28.24 13.53 -4.32
N ILE A 2 -28.71 12.29 -4.22
CA ILE A 2 -27.88 11.13 -3.81
C ILE A 2 -27.76 10.22 -5.04
N THR A 3 -26.52 9.80 -5.33
CA THR A 3 -26.21 8.86 -6.41
C THR A 3 -25.53 7.63 -5.82
N PHE A 4 -25.95 6.44 -6.28
CA PHE A 4 -25.35 5.17 -5.93
C PHE A 4 -24.59 4.62 -7.12
N ALA A 5 -23.37 4.14 -6.88
CA ALA A 5 -22.54 3.48 -7.88
C ALA A 5 -21.84 2.27 -7.25
N HIS A 6 -21.66 1.22 -8.03
CA HIS A 6 -20.84 0.08 -7.67
C HIS A 6 -19.48 0.23 -8.37
N GLY A 7 -18.38 0.05 -7.64
CA GLY A 7 -17.05 0.18 -8.20
C GLY A 7 -15.94 -0.35 -7.28
N ASP A 8 -14.76 -0.47 -7.84
CA ASP A 8 -13.54 -0.86 -7.14
C ASP A 8 -12.91 0.39 -6.50
N ALA A 9 -12.69 0.37 -5.19
CA ALA A 9 -12.06 1.47 -4.45
C ALA A 9 -10.63 1.78 -4.92
N ALA A 10 -9.93 0.78 -5.47
CA ALA A 10 -8.60 0.95 -6.06
C ALA A 10 -8.62 1.81 -7.34
N LYS A 11 -9.79 1.91 -7.99
CA LYS A 11 -10.02 2.66 -9.23
C LYS A 11 -10.89 3.89 -9.02
N LEU A 12 -10.98 4.36 -7.79
CA LEU A 12 -11.82 5.51 -7.42
C LEU A 12 -11.35 6.77 -8.17
N THR A 13 -12.28 7.42 -8.87
CA THR A 13 -12.06 8.68 -9.58
C THR A 13 -12.99 9.75 -9.08
N ASN A 14 -12.61 11.01 -9.22
CA ASN A 14 -13.44 12.13 -8.80
C ASN A 14 -14.73 12.20 -9.63
N PRO A 15 -15.91 12.10 -9.02
CA PRO A 15 -17.18 12.11 -9.73
C PRO A 15 -17.69 13.52 -10.09
N VAL A 16 -16.97 14.57 -9.66
CA VAL A 16 -17.35 15.97 -9.86
C VAL A 16 -16.21 16.73 -10.54
N SER A 17 -16.47 17.98 -10.95
CA SER A 17 -15.43 18.81 -11.55
C SER A 17 -14.30 19.09 -10.58
N ALA A 18 -13.08 19.34 -11.09
CA ALA A 18 -11.87 19.54 -10.30
C ALA A 18 -11.95 20.75 -9.33
N GLU A 19 -12.85 21.68 -9.61
CA GLU A 19 -13.06 22.89 -8.79
C GLU A 19 -13.83 22.59 -7.50
N ILE A 20 -14.63 21.50 -7.48
CA ILE A 20 -15.42 21.10 -6.31
C ILE A 20 -14.55 20.25 -5.38
N LYS A 21 -14.46 20.69 -4.13
CA LYS A 21 -13.79 19.93 -3.06
C LYS A 21 -14.84 19.28 -2.17
N GLY A 22 -14.53 18.10 -1.70
CA GLY A 22 -15.44 17.32 -0.87
C GLY A 22 -14.72 16.53 0.21
N THR A 23 -15.44 15.59 0.78
CA THR A 23 -14.92 14.67 1.78
C THR A 23 -15.21 13.25 1.36
N ILE A 24 -14.18 12.40 1.36
CA ILE A 24 -14.29 10.95 1.24
C ILE A 24 -14.35 10.39 2.65
N ILE A 25 -15.35 9.56 2.92
CA ILE A 25 -15.48 8.83 4.18
C ILE A 25 -15.54 7.34 3.84
N SER A 26 -14.67 6.53 4.47
CA SER A 26 -14.64 5.10 4.22
C SER A 26 -14.31 4.31 5.48
N ASN A 27 -14.89 3.12 5.55
CA ASN A 27 -14.52 2.06 6.47
C ASN A 27 -14.03 0.88 5.61
N PRO A 28 -12.75 0.93 5.16
CA PRO A 28 -12.20 -0.12 4.32
C PRO A 28 -12.13 -1.44 5.10
N PRO A 29 -12.10 -2.59 4.41
CA PRO A 29 -12.03 -3.88 5.08
C PRO A 29 -10.77 -4.01 5.92
N TYR A 30 -10.92 -4.58 7.11
CA TYR A 30 -9.84 -4.91 8.04
C TYR A 30 -10.18 -6.22 8.77
N GLY A 31 -9.18 -7.08 8.98
CA GLY A 31 -9.32 -8.35 9.69
C GLY A 31 -9.52 -9.56 8.78
N GLU A 32 -9.21 -10.71 9.32
CA GLU A 32 -9.03 -11.99 8.62
C GLU A 32 -10.29 -12.59 7.97
N ARG A 33 -11.46 -12.00 8.22
CA ARG A 33 -12.74 -12.57 7.76
C ARG A 33 -13.07 -12.31 6.29
N LEU A 34 -12.40 -11.34 5.67
CA LEU A 34 -12.78 -10.87 4.33
C LEU A 34 -11.72 -11.17 3.29
N GLU A 35 -10.44 -10.99 3.61
CA GLU A 35 -9.33 -11.18 2.67
C GLU A 35 -8.03 -11.55 3.39
N SER A 36 -7.07 -12.07 2.64
CA SER A 36 -5.72 -12.29 3.16
C SER A 36 -5.03 -10.95 3.46
N GLU A 37 -4.13 -10.94 4.43
CA GLU A 37 -3.40 -9.72 4.82
C GLU A 37 -2.67 -9.03 3.64
N PRO A 38 -1.98 -9.74 2.72
CA PRO A 38 -1.38 -9.11 1.55
C PRO A 38 -2.39 -8.41 0.63
N ALA A 39 -3.59 -8.96 0.47
CA ALA A 39 -4.65 -8.35 -0.33
C ALA A 39 -5.17 -7.06 0.33
N LEU A 40 -5.30 -7.04 1.66
CA LEU A 40 -5.69 -5.83 2.41
C LEU A 40 -4.63 -4.74 2.31
N ILE A 41 -3.34 -5.08 2.37
CA ILE A 41 -2.23 -4.14 2.18
C ILE A 41 -2.28 -3.54 0.78
N ALA A 42 -2.43 -4.38 -0.23
CA ALA A 42 -2.54 -3.94 -1.62
C ALA A 42 -3.74 -3.01 -1.84
N LEU A 43 -4.90 -3.35 -1.27
CA LEU A 43 -6.10 -2.53 -1.35
C LEU A 43 -5.89 -1.13 -0.74
N HIS A 44 -5.33 -1.06 0.48
CA HIS A 44 -5.08 0.21 1.16
C HIS A 44 -4.05 1.06 0.42
N SER A 45 -2.99 0.45 -0.09
CA SER A 45 -1.99 1.12 -0.91
C SER A 45 -2.59 1.69 -2.20
N GLN A 46 -3.40 0.89 -2.92
CA GLN A 46 -4.07 1.32 -4.14
C GLN A 46 -5.10 2.43 -3.87
N LEU A 47 -5.88 2.32 -2.79
CA LEU A 47 -6.77 3.40 -2.35
C LEU A 47 -5.99 4.69 -2.08
N GLY A 48 -4.85 4.59 -1.39
CA GLY A 48 -3.97 5.73 -1.13
C GLY A 48 -3.46 6.39 -2.42
N ARG A 49 -3.11 5.61 -3.43
CA ARG A 49 -2.72 6.11 -4.77
C ARG A 49 -3.89 6.81 -5.46
N ALA A 50 -5.06 6.17 -5.50
CA ALA A 50 -6.25 6.72 -6.15
C ALA A 50 -6.67 8.07 -5.55
N VAL A 51 -6.72 8.18 -4.21
CA VAL A 51 -7.13 9.44 -3.58
C VAL A 51 -6.10 10.56 -3.79
N LYS A 52 -4.80 10.25 -3.78
CA LYS A 52 -3.74 11.23 -4.07
C LYS A 52 -3.74 11.71 -5.52
N ALA A 53 -4.09 10.84 -6.46
CA ALA A 53 -4.09 11.15 -7.88
C ALA A 53 -5.36 11.91 -8.32
N HIS A 54 -6.51 11.54 -7.79
CA HIS A 54 -7.80 11.97 -8.34
C HIS A 54 -8.59 12.96 -7.46
N PHE A 55 -8.16 13.20 -6.21
CA PHE A 55 -8.88 14.04 -5.26
C PHE A 55 -8.02 15.16 -4.64
N PRO A 56 -7.34 16.00 -5.45
CA PRO A 56 -6.50 17.07 -4.90
C PRO A 56 -7.33 18.06 -4.07
N GLY A 57 -6.85 18.40 -2.87
CA GLY A 57 -7.49 19.33 -1.94
C GLY A 57 -8.74 18.80 -1.23
N TRP A 58 -9.09 17.53 -1.41
CA TRP A 58 -10.19 16.91 -0.69
C TRP A 58 -9.79 16.49 0.72
N ARG A 59 -10.79 16.23 1.55
CA ARG A 59 -10.62 15.60 2.85
C ARG A 59 -10.87 14.09 2.73
N LEU A 60 -10.10 13.30 3.47
CA LEU A 60 -10.28 11.86 3.59
C LEU A 60 -10.43 11.50 5.06
N SER A 61 -11.45 10.72 5.39
CA SER A 61 -11.68 10.19 6.73
C SER A 61 -11.79 8.67 6.64
N LEU A 62 -10.88 7.97 7.31
CA LEU A 62 -10.83 6.51 7.32
C LEU A 62 -11.03 5.98 8.74
N PHE A 63 -11.87 4.96 8.85
CA PHE A 63 -12.14 4.27 10.09
C PHE A 63 -11.66 2.82 9.99
N SER A 64 -10.87 2.34 10.95
CA SER A 64 -10.34 0.97 10.90
C SER A 64 -9.96 0.47 12.29
N ALA A 65 -10.03 -0.86 12.48
CA ALA A 65 -9.44 -1.54 13.64
C ALA A 65 -7.97 -1.91 13.42
N SER A 66 -7.41 -1.67 12.22
CA SER A 66 -5.98 -1.89 11.91
C SER A 66 -5.29 -0.56 11.55
N PRO A 67 -4.65 0.11 12.51
CA PRO A 67 -3.85 1.30 12.26
C PRO A 67 -2.70 1.05 11.28
N GLU A 68 -2.19 -0.18 11.23
CA GLU A 68 -1.12 -0.62 10.34
C GLU A 68 -1.57 -0.56 8.88
N LEU A 69 -2.75 -1.08 8.57
CA LEU A 69 -3.32 -0.99 7.22
C LEU A 69 -3.56 0.47 6.80
N LEU A 70 -3.97 1.33 7.74
CA LEU A 70 -4.11 2.77 7.44
C LEU A 70 -2.75 3.43 7.13
N SER A 71 -1.63 2.89 7.60
CA SER A 71 -0.31 3.40 7.23
C SER A 71 0.03 3.15 5.76
N CYS A 72 -0.52 2.08 5.16
CA CYS A 72 -0.34 1.75 3.74
C CYS A 72 -0.96 2.78 2.77
N ILE A 73 -1.86 3.64 3.25
CA ILE A 73 -2.39 4.80 2.49
C ILE A 73 -1.28 5.82 2.19
N GLN A 74 -0.20 5.83 2.98
CA GLN A 74 0.95 6.72 2.84
C GLN A 74 0.56 8.20 2.87
N LEU A 75 -0.27 8.57 3.84
CA LEU A 75 -0.65 9.94 4.15
C LEU A 75 -0.42 10.21 5.63
N ARG A 76 -0.01 11.44 5.95
CA ARG A 76 0.07 11.91 7.32
C ARG A 76 -1.30 12.39 7.77
N ALA A 77 -1.86 11.77 8.81
CA ALA A 77 -3.12 12.20 9.40
C ALA A 77 -2.97 13.58 10.07
N GLU A 78 -3.94 14.48 9.86
CA GLU A 78 -4.05 15.73 10.59
C GLU A 78 -4.61 15.51 11.99
N ARG A 79 -5.56 14.56 12.11
CA ARG A 79 -6.21 14.20 13.37
C ARG A 79 -6.48 12.72 13.44
N GLU A 80 -6.38 12.20 14.65
CA GLU A 80 -6.72 10.81 14.96
C GLU A 80 -7.64 10.77 16.18
N PHE A 81 -8.67 9.95 16.11
CA PHE A 81 -9.64 9.72 17.17
C PHE A 81 -9.73 8.24 17.49
N LYS A 82 -9.69 7.90 18.77
CA LYS A 82 -9.95 6.54 19.23
C LYS A 82 -11.46 6.31 19.24
N ALA A 83 -11.88 5.14 18.78
CA ALA A 83 -13.27 4.75 18.71
C ALA A 83 -13.40 3.24 18.96
N LYS A 84 -14.63 2.76 19.04
CA LYS A 84 -14.93 1.33 19.14
C LYS A 84 -15.95 0.90 18.08
N ASN A 85 -15.79 -0.31 17.58
CA ASN A 85 -16.76 -0.99 16.76
C ASN A 85 -17.12 -2.33 17.44
N GLY A 86 -18.16 -2.31 18.28
CA GLY A 86 -18.45 -3.41 19.19
C GLY A 86 -17.27 -3.62 20.17
N PRO A 87 -16.71 -4.84 20.24
CA PRO A 87 -15.56 -5.14 21.10
C PRO A 87 -14.21 -4.63 20.54
N LEU A 88 -14.16 -4.25 19.26
CA LEU A 88 -12.91 -3.87 18.58
C LEU A 88 -12.53 -2.43 18.89
N ASP A 89 -11.27 -2.23 19.31
CA ASP A 89 -10.67 -0.92 19.35
C ASP A 89 -10.34 -0.45 17.94
N CYS A 90 -10.82 0.74 17.60
CA CYS A 90 -10.70 1.33 16.27
C CYS A 90 -10.07 2.70 16.35
N VAL A 91 -9.57 3.16 15.21
CA VAL A 91 -9.13 4.54 15.02
C VAL A 91 -9.84 5.15 13.82
N GLN A 92 -10.16 6.43 13.94
CA GLN A 92 -10.56 7.27 12.80
C GLN A 92 -9.43 8.24 12.52
N LYS A 93 -8.91 8.21 11.31
CA LYS A 93 -7.85 9.12 10.86
C LYS A 93 -8.39 10.05 9.79
N ASN A 94 -8.15 11.35 9.97
CA ASN A 94 -8.53 12.40 9.04
C ASN A 94 -7.31 12.97 8.35
N TYR A 95 -7.40 13.13 7.03
CA TYR A 95 -6.32 13.60 6.17
C TYR A 95 -6.81 14.77 5.32
N LEU A 96 -5.93 15.70 5.03
CA LEU A 96 -6.10 16.68 3.97
C LEU A 96 -5.22 16.27 2.79
N LEU A 97 -5.83 16.06 1.63
CA LEU A 97 -5.12 15.71 0.41
C LEU A 97 -4.44 16.95 -0.18
N SER A 98 -3.22 16.78 -0.71
CA SER A 98 -2.48 17.87 -1.35
C SER A 98 -3.29 18.50 -2.50
N GLU A 99 -3.18 19.79 -2.67
CA GLU A 99 -3.76 20.52 -3.83
C GLU A 99 -3.13 20.10 -5.16
N THR A 100 -1.87 19.67 -5.13
CA THR A 100 -1.19 19.13 -6.30
C THR A 100 -1.33 17.62 -6.31
N PRO A 101 -1.83 17.01 -7.40
CA PRO A 101 -1.83 15.55 -7.54
C PRO A 101 -0.41 15.02 -7.35
N SER A 102 -0.23 14.14 -6.40
CA SER A 102 1.06 13.47 -6.24
C SER A 102 1.25 12.46 -7.35
N THR A 103 2.24 12.64 -8.19
CA THR A 103 2.91 11.50 -8.81
C THR A 103 3.50 10.68 -7.66
N ILE A 104 3.17 9.42 -7.62
CA ILE A 104 3.47 8.45 -6.57
C ILE A 104 4.92 8.61 -6.10
N ASN A 105 5.11 9.27 -4.97
CA ASN A 105 6.42 9.25 -4.32
C ASN A 105 6.34 8.14 -3.27
N THR A 106 6.92 7.01 -3.61
CA THR A 106 7.00 5.80 -2.77
C THR A 106 8.06 5.99 -1.69
N GLY A 107 7.99 7.04 -0.89
CA GLY A 107 9.02 7.36 0.11
C GLY A 107 9.20 6.31 1.22
N LEU A 108 8.37 5.27 1.27
CA LEU A 108 8.57 4.09 2.09
C LEU A 108 9.26 3.05 1.21
N ALA A 109 10.34 2.47 1.67
CA ALA A 109 11.15 1.47 0.96
C ALA A 109 11.78 1.95 -0.37
N GLU A 110 12.16 3.23 -0.50
CA GLU A 110 12.81 3.73 -1.72
C GLU A 110 14.11 2.99 -2.03
N ASP A 111 14.88 2.65 -1.01
CA ASP A 111 16.12 1.87 -1.14
C ASP A 111 15.84 0.47 -1.69
N PHE A 112 14.77 -0.18 -1.21
CA PHE A 112 14.31 -1.46 -1.73
C PHE A 112 13.87 -1.34 -3.19
N ALA A 113 13.02 -0.38 -3.51
CA ALA A 113 12.52 -0.15 -4.87
C ALA A 113 13.67 0.13 -5.85
N ASN A 114 14.66 0.93 -5.45
CA ASN A 114 15.83 1.22 -6.26
C ASN A 114 16.70 -0.02 -6.46
N ARG A 115 16.88 -0.84 -5.43
CA ARG A 115 17.59 -2.11 -5.53
C ARG A 115 16.87 -3.07 -6.48
N LEU A 116 15.56 -3.22 -6.32
CA LEU A 116 14.74 -4.09 -7.16
C LEU A 116 14.81 -3.68 -8.63
N ARG A 117 14.65 -2.38 -8.94
CA ARG A 117 14.77 -1.86 -10.31
C ARG A 117 16.16 -2.12 -10.91
N LYS A 118 17.22 -1.99 -10.10
CA LYS A 118 18.60 -2.27 -10.53
C LYS A 118 18.78 -3.75 -10.88
N ASN A 119 18.26 -4.63 -10.03
CA ASN A 119 18.32 -6.07 -10.25
C ASN A 119 17.50 -6.47 -11.49
N GLU A 120 16.31 -5.92 -11.66
CA GLU A 120 15.47 -6.16 -12.83
C GLU A 120 16.21 -5.78 -14.13
N LYS A 121 16.78 -4.57 -14.21
CA LYS A 121 17.54 -4.14 -15.38
C LYS A 121 18.72 -5.07 -15.70
N LYS A 122 19.40 -5.57 -14.67
CA LYS A 122 20.54 -6.49 -14.83
C LYS A 122 20.09 -7.86 -15.35
N LEU A 123 19.00 -8.39 -14.79
CA LEU A 123 18.52 -9.76 -15.05
C LEU A 123 17.64 -9.85 -16.30
N ALA A 124 16.88 -8.81 -16.65
CA ALA A 124 15.96 -8.83 -17.79
C ALA A 124 16.65 -9.18 -19.12
N LYS A 125 17.85 -8.63 -19.37
CA LYS A 125 18.61 -8.92 -20.59
C LYS A 125 19.06 -10.38 -20.63
N TRP A 126 19.56 -10.91 -19.51
CA TRP A 126 19.98 -12.30 -19.37
C TRP A 126 18.79 -13.25 -19.52
N ALA A 127 17.69 -12.99 -18.81
CA ALA A 127 16.49 -13.81 -18.86
C ALA A 127 15.94 -13.89 -20.30
N LYS A 128 15.89 -12.76 -21.01
CA LYS A 128 15.46 -12.71 -22.42
C LYS A 128 16.38 -13.53 -23.34
N GLN A 129 17.69 -13.44 -23.15
CA GLN A 129 18.66 -14.19 -23.96
C GLN A 129 18.59 -15.70 -23.73
N GLN A 130 18.28 -16.10 -22.48
CA GLN A 130 18.18 -17.52 -22.08
C GLN A 130 16.76 -18.07 -22.20
N GLN A 131 15.78 -17.25 -22.62
CA GLN A 131 14.35 -17.61 -22.68
C GLN A 131 13.81 -18.10 -21.32
N ILE A 132 14.28 -17.47 -20.23
CA ILE A 132 13.87 -17.79 -18.86
C ILE A 132 12.80 -16.79 -18.42
N GLU A 133 11.65 -17.31 -17.97
CA GLU A 133 10.52 -16.51 -17.47
C GLU A 133 10.38 -16.55 -15.95
N CYS A 134 11.06 -17.49 -15.29
CA CYS A 134 11.00 -17.69 -13.84
C CYS A 134 12.38 -17.50 -13.23
N TYR A 135 12.55 -16.43 -12.43
CA TYR A 135 13.84 -16.13 -11.80
C TYR A 135 13.66 -15.21 -10.59
N ARG A 136 14.65 -15.26 -9.70
CA ARG A 136 14.70 -14.41 -8.51
C ARG A 136 15.17 -13.02 -8.86
N LEU A 137 14.38 -12.02 -8.50
CA LEU A 137 14.70 -10.60 -8.68
C LEU A 137 15.44 -10.01 -7.48
N TYR A 138 15.13 -10.49 -6.27
CA TYR A 138 15.69 -9.96 -5.03
C TYR A 138 15.79 -11.08 -4.00
N ASP A 139 16.87 -11.11 -3.23
CA ASP A 139 17.15 -12.15 -2.24
C ASP A 139 17.84 -11.53 -1.00
N ALA A 140 17.05 -10.86 -0.16
CA ALA A 140 17.56 -10.20 1.05
C ALA A 140 18.80 -9.32 0.83
N ASP A 141 18.89 -8.66 -0.33
CA ASP A 141 20.05 -7.85 -0.74
C ASP A 141 20.34 -6.67 0.22
N LEU A 142 19.32 -6.22 0.93
CA LEU A 142 19.40 -5.18 1.95
C LEU A 142 19.00 -5.77 3.31
N PRO A 143 19.80 -5.56 4.36
CA PRO A 143 19.55 -6.15 5.68
C PRO A 143 18.19 -5.77 6.29
N GLU A 144 17.66 -4.60 5.90
CA GLU A 144 16.38 -4.08 6.38
C GLU A 144 15.18 -4.81 5.78
N TYR A 145 15.33 -5.40 4.58
CA TYR A 145 14.26 -6.03 3.83
C TYR A 145 14.57 -7.51 3.60
N ASN A 146 14.23 -8.31 4.59
CA ASN A 146 14.52 -9.74 4.62
C ASN A 146 13.46 -10.55 3.86
N VAL A 147 13.37 -10.30 2.57
CA VAL A 147 12.40 -10.94 1.66
C VAL A 147 13.08 -11.51 0.44
N ALA A 148 12.45 -12.51 -0.18
CA ALA A 148 12.74 -12.93 -1.54
C ALA A 148 11.64 -12.42 -2.48
N VAL A 149 12.03 -11.97 -3.67
CA VAL A 149 11.09 -11.59 -4.74
C VAL A 149 11.40 -12.43 -5.96
N ASP A 150 10.48 -13.29 -6.31
CA ASP A 150 10.56 -14.20 -7.45
C ASP A 150 9.58 -13.79 -8.54
N ARG A 151 10.04 -13.77 -9.79
CA ARG A 151 9.20 -13.56 -10.95
C ARG A 151 8.83 -14.91 -11.60
N TYR A 152 7.57 -15.06 -11.96
CA TYR A 152 7.01 -16.21 -12.70
C TYR A 152 6.18 -15.68 -13.88
N GLY A 153 6.84 -15.41 -15.00
CA GLY A 153 6.20 -14.80 -16.16
C GLY A 153 5.69 -13.39 -15.86
N ASP A 154 4.38 -13.22 -15.81
CA ASP A 154 3.67 -11.98 -15.48
C ASP A 154 3.35 -11.81 -13.98
N LYS A 155 3.66 -12.84 -13.17
CA LYS A 155 3.39 -12.85 -11.73
C LYS A 155 4.66 -12.61 -10.92
N VAL A 156 4.47 -12.01 -9.76
CA VAL A 156 5.52 -11.82 -8.76
C VAL A 156 5.08 -12.45 -7.45
N VAL A 157 5.98 -13.21 -6.84
CA VAL A 157 5.79 -13.82 -5.51
C VAL A 157 6.78 -13.19 -4.56
N ILE A 158 6.29 -12.70 -3.43
CA ILE A 158 7.10 -12.14 -2.35
C ILE A 158 7.03 -13.12 -1.17
N GLN A 159 8.17 -13.54 -0.67
CA GLN A 159 8.30 -14.42 0.49
C GLN A 159 9.13 -13.71 1.56
N GLU A 160 8.59 -13.60 2.76
CA GLU A 160 9.34 -13.10 3.90
C GLU A 160 10.19 -14.23 4.49
N TYR A 161 11.46 -13.96 4.75
CA TYR A 161 12.29 -14.82 5.57
C TYR A 161 11.99 -14.57 7.05
N ALA A 162 12.08 -15.62 7.87
CA ALA A 162 11.94 -15.48 9.29
C ALA A 162 12.91 -14.41 9.82
N PRO A 163 12.42 -13.38 10.53
CA PRO A 163 13.29 -12.34 11.04
C PRO A 163 14.29 -12.92 12.04
N PRO A 164 15.54 -12.44 12.05
CA PRO A 164 16.49 -12.79 13.09
C PRO A 164 15.92 -12.50 14.47
N LYS A 165 16.22 -13.33 15.48
CA LYS A 165 15.72 -13.16 16.86
C LYS A 165 16.01 -11.77 17.49
N THR A 166 16.94 -11.03 16.93
CA THR A 166 17.33 -9.68 17.35
C THR A 166 16.45 -8.57 16.74
N VAL A 167 15.62 -8.88 15.74
CA VAL A 167 14.75 -7.91 15.09
C VAL A 167 13.39 -7.93 15.79
N ASN A 168 12.89 -6.76 16.15
CA ASN A 168 11.55 -6.61 16.70
C ASN A 168 10.52 -6.99 15.62
N GLU A 169 9.62 -7.92 15.96
CA GLU A 169 8.58 -8.44 15.03
C GLU A 169 7.72 -7.32 14.42
N HIS A 170 7.40 -6.29 15.20
CA HIS A 170 6.63 -5.15 14.72
C HIS A 170 7.38 -4.36 13.63
N LYS A 171 8.71 -4.20 13.77
CA LYS A 171 9.52 -3.55 12.73
C LYS A 171 9.65 -4.42 11.48
N ALA A 172 9.78 -5.74 11.64
CA ALA A 172 9.82 -6.66 10.49
C ALA A 172 8.51 -6.58 9.70
N ARG A 173 7.38 -6.64 10.39
CA ARG A 173 6.04 -6.53 9.78
C ARG A 173 5.82 -5.19 9.08
N GLN A 174 6.26 -4.08 9.69
CA GLN A 174 6.19 -2.75 9.05
C GLN A 174 6.98 -2.73 7.73
N ARG A 175 8.17 -3.31 7.70
CA ARG A 175 9.00 -3.39 6.49
C ARG A 175 8.38 -4.26 5.40
N LEU A 176 7.72 -5.36 5.78
CA LEU A 176 6.96 -6.16 4.81
C LEU A 176 5.84 -5.33 4.17
N PHE A 177 5.13 -4.52 4.95
CA PHE A 177 4.12 -3.60 4.43
C PHE A 177 4.71 -2.58 3.46
N ASP A 178 5.87 -2.03 3.78
CA ASP A 178 6.59 -1.08 2.94
C ASP A 178 7.02 -1.70 1.59
N VAL A 179 7.33 -3.01 1.59
CA VAL A 179 7.70 -3.76 0.37
C VAL A 179 6.50 -4.05 -0.53
N ILE A 180 5.35 -4.39 0.07
CA ILE A 180 4.14 -4.79 -0.66
C ILE A 180 3.36 -3.57 -1.16
N SER A 181 3.42 -2.44 -0.45
CA SER A 181 2.73 -1.20 -0.81
C SER A 181 3.40 -0.44 -1.95
#